data_7d78785ac0cb96ef0a91e334eca95670
#
_entry.id   7d78785ac0cb96ef0a91e334eca95670
#
_cell.length_a   1.000
_cell.length_b   1.000
_cell.length_c   1.000
_cell.angle_alpha   90.00
_cell.angle_beta   90.00
_cell.angle_gamma   90.00
#
_symmetry.space_group_name_H-M   'P 1'
#
loop_
_entity.id
_entity.type
_entity.pdbx_description
1 polymer ?
#
loop_
_entity_poly.entity_id
_entity_poly.type
_entity_poly.pdbx_seq_one_letter_code
_entity_poly.pdbx_strand_id
1 'polypeptide(L)'
;MARLGSIKYQISNIINSHNGIGVSKKEQRANSGLKSLENGHNVSDKIHSYKSIENLRNDLTNLANFSKENFGIKDITQISASNVRAWIESKQITYNTASNYLSELNKVAEHFSFSKEEMKALREDLKAKLTNKTPETRAYKQLEKITLRENSQVAFELQRDYGLRINAATNINIEKQLKDNTLIYREKGGKLSQKELNPTLAQKIKENAVDGKYEVNKRTYSRDLQKKIEESGQKYNGTHGIRHSYAQKMLETHSKAEVSQEMGHSRPEITDTYLR
;
A
#
# COMPACT_ATOMS: atom_id res chain seq x y z
N MET A 1 -22.66 37.10 1.09
CA MET A 1 -21.59 36.09 1.26
C MET A 1 -22.21 34.70 1.26
N ALA A 2 -21.72 33.77 0.45
CA ALA A 2 -22.22 32.41 0.48
C ALA A 2 -21.87 31.78 1.85
N ARG A 3 -22.82 31.03 2.42
CA ARG A 3 -22.61 30.37 3.74
C ARG A 3 -21.54 29.32 3.63
N LEU A 4 -20.49 29.46 4.40
CA LEU A 4 -19.41 28.44 4.51
C LEU A 4 -20.02 27.12 5.00
N GLY A 5 -19.87 26.06 4.24
CA GLY A 5 -20.33 24.72 4.64
C GLY A 5 -19.49 24.15 5.79
N SER A 6 -20.01 23.12 6.47
CA SER A 6 -19.23 22.40 7.48
C SER A 6 -17.92 21.83 6.91
N ILE A 7 -16.90 21.61 7.75
CA ILE A 7 -15.63 20.95 7.35
C ILE A 7 -15.92 19.66 6.57
N LYS A 8 -16.86 18.85 7.04
CA LYS A 8 -17.27 17.60 6.37
C LYS A 8 -17.79 17.85 4.94
N TYR A 9 -18.56 18.91 4.74
CA TYR A 9 -19.08 19.29 3.42
C TYR A 9 -17.95 19.77 2.50
N GLN A 10 -17.06 20.63 2.99
CA GLN A 10 -15.91 21.12 2.22
C GLN A 10 -15.01 19.95 1.77
N ILE A 11 -14.69 19.02 2.67
CA ILE A 11 -13.89 17.81 2.35
C ILE A 11 -14.61 16.94 1.31
N SER A 12 -15.92 16.77 1.44
CA SER A 12 -16.70 15.97 0.47
C SER A 12 -16.63 16.56 -0.93
N ASN A 13 -16.70 17.88 -1.07
CA ASN A 13 -16.57 18.56 -2.35
C ASN A 13 -15.18 18.35 -2.97
N ILE A 14 -14.10 18.48 -2.18
CA ILE A 14 -12.74 18.21 -2.63
C ILE A 14 -12.61 16.75 -3.12
N ILE A 15 -13.10 15.79 -2.37
CA ILE A 15 -13.03 14.38 -2.76
C ILE A 15 -13.82 14.09 -4.03
N ASN A 16 -14.99 14.66 -4.16
CA ASN A 16 -15.85 14.46 -5.33
C ASN A 16 -15.20 15.03 -6.60
N SER A 17 -14.56 16.20 -6.53
CA SER A 17 -13.85 16.81 -7.67
C SER A 17 -12.62 15.99 -8.11
N HIS A 18 -12.02 15.21 -7.20
CA HIS A 18 -10.86 14.36 -7.48
C HIS A 18 -11.21 12.86 -7.62
N ASN A 19 -12.47 12.49 -7.67
CA ASN A 19 -12.88 11.09 -7.82
C ASN A 19 -12.50 10.56 -9.22
N GLY A 20 -11.68 9.52 -9.27
CA GLY A 20 -11.23 8.83 -10.47
C GLY A 20 -11.52 7.33 -10.44
N ILE A 21 -12.51 6.90 -9.63
CA ILE A 21 -12.94 5.48 -9.64
C ILE A 21 -13.49 5.14 -11.02
N GLY A 22 -12.97 4.05 -11.60
CA GLY A 22 -13.33 3.61 -12.96
C GLY A 22 -12.54 4.29 -14.08
N VAL A 23 -11.78 5.35 -13.79
CA VAL A 23 -10.94 6.04 -14.79
C VAL A 23 -9.55 5.40 -14.84
N SER A 24 -8.97 5.29 -16.05
CA SER A 24 -7.62 4.77 -16.25
C SER A 24 -6.58 5.66 -15.58
N LYS A 25 -5.91 5.12 -14.55
CA LYS A 25 -4.84 5.83 -13.84
C LYS A 25 -3.66 6.19 -14.77
N LYS A 26 -3.41 5.36 -15.78
CA LYS A 26 -2.31 5.58 -16.74
C LYS A 26 -2.59 6.79 -17.62
N GLU A 27 -3.79 6.87 -18.20
CA GLU A 27 -4.23 8.00 -19.02
C GLU A 27 -4.33 9.28 -18.19
N GLN A 28 -4.95 9.21 -17.02
CA GLN A 28 -5.05 10.38 -16.15
C GLN A 28 -3.68 10.92 -15.74
N ARG A 29 -2.70 10.06 -15.47
CA ARG A 29 -1.32 10.47 -15.16
C ARG A 29 -0.65 11.18 -16.33
N ALA A 30 -0.94 10.78 -17.57
CA ALA A 30 -0.40 11.44 -18.76
C ALA A 30 -1.01 12.84 -18.97
N ASN A 31 -2.28 13.04 -18.62
CA ASN A 31 -3.07 14.23 -18.94
C ASN A 31 -3.15 15.26 -17.82
N SER A 32 -2.92 14.87 -16.55
CA SER A 32 -3.15 15.74 -15.38
C SER A 32 -2.19 16.92 -15.26
N GLY A 33 -1.00 16.85 -15.86
CA GLY A 33 0.07 17.84 -15.67
C GLY A 33 0.63 17.92 -14.24
N LEU A 34 0.05 17.18 -13.29
CA LEU A 34 0.49 17.17 -11.89
C LEU A 34 1.84 16.44 -11.76
N LYS A 35 2.79 17.08 -11.07
CA LYS A 35 4.11 16.52 -10.80
C LYS A 35 4.23 16.02 -9.37
N SER A 36 5.00 14.94 -9.22
CA SER A 36 5.41 14.45 -7.90
C SER A 36 6.32 15.46 -7.22
N LEU A 37 6.09 15.71 -5.92
CA LEU A 37 6.94 16.59 -5.11
C LEU A 37 8.38 16.06 -4.93
N GLU A 38 8.59 14.75 -5.11
CA GLU A 38 9.88 14.12 -4.85
C GLU A 38 10.82 14.12 -6.06
N ASN A 39 10.32 13.65 -7.21
CA ASN A 39 11.15 13.36 -8.38
C ASN A 39 10.58 13.93 -9.69
N GLY A 40 9.53 14.76 -9.59
CA GLY A 40 8.98 15.51 -10.71
C GLY A 40 8.29 14.68 -11.80
N HIS A 41 8.12 13.37 -11.65
CA HIS A 41 7.38 12.60 -12.64
C HIS A 41 5.87 12.88 -12.58
N ASN A 42 5.17 12.63 -13.69
CA ASN A 42 3.73 12.82 -13.77
C ASN A 42 2.99 11.90 -12.80
N VAL A 43 2.05 12.46 -12.03
CA VAL A 43 1.14 11.72 -11.15
C VAL A 43 -0.31 12.06 -11.52
N SER A 44 -1.24 11.20 -11.17
CA SER A 44 -2.65 11.49 -11.36
C SER A 44 -3.14 12.49 -10.29
N ASP A 45 -3.89 13.48 -10.71
CA ASP A 45 -4.68 14.39 -9.86
C ASP A 45 -5.97 13.74 -9.32
N LYS A 46 -6.34 12.56 -9.85
CA LYS A 46 -7.52 11.81 -9.43
C LYS A 46 -7.17 10.66 -8.47
N ILE A 47 -8.16 10.23 -7.72
CA ILE A 47 -8.06 9.16 -6.72
C ILE A 47 -8.75 7.91 -7.25
N HIS A 48 -7.99 6.84 -7.47
CA HIS A 48 -8.42 5.66 -8.22
C HIS A 48 -8.79 4.44 -7.35
N SER A 49 -8.93 4.59 -6.03
CA SER A 49 -9.41 3.50 -5.17
C SER A 49 -10.19 4.02 -3.98
N TYR A 50 -11.20 3.25 -3.54
CA TYR A 50 -11.98 3.59 -2.34
C TYR A 50 -11.10 3.74 -1.09
N LYS A 51 -10.06 2.90 -0.95
CA LYS A 51 -9.14 3.01 0.18
C LYS A 51 -8.33 4.31 0.16
N SER A 52 -7.93 4.78 -1.02
CA SER A 52 -7.25 6.08 -1.15
C SER A 52 -8.19 7.25 -0.87
N ILE A 53 -9.47 7.15 -1.26
CA ILE A 53 -10.51 8.13 -0.90
C ILE A 53 -10.68 8.19 0.63
N GLU A 54 -10.78 7.04 1.28
CA GLU A 54 -10.91 6.95 2.74
C GLU A 54 -9.69 7.55 3.45
N ASN A 55 -8.48 7.22 2.99
CA ASN A 55 -7.24 7.76 3.57
C ASN A 55 -7.21 9.29 3.42
N LEU A 56 -7.40 9.82 2.21
CA LEU A 56 -7.41 11.27 1.99
C LEU A 56 -8.49 11.96 2.84
N ARG A 57 -9.69 11.39 2.93
CA ARG A 57 -10.77 11.92 3.78
C ARG A 57 -10.34 12.04 5.24
N ASN A 58 -9.70 11.00 5.76
CA ASN A 58 -9.21 10.98 7.13
C ASN A 58 -8.10 12.02 7.35
N ASP A 59 -7.15 12.12 6.41
CA ASP A 59 -6.05 13.06 6.49
C ASP A 59 -6.53 14.52 6.42
N LEU A 60 -7.45 14.83 5.48
CA LEU A 60 -8.07 16.14 5.38
C LEU A 60 -8.90 16.49 6.62
N THR A 61 -9.63 15.52 7.17
CA THR A 61 -10.41 15.74 8.40
C THR A 61 -9.50 16.04 9.58
N ASN A 62 -8.41 15.30 9.72
CA ASN A 62 -7.43 15.50 10.79
C ASN A 62 -6.73 16.87 10.66
N LEU A 63 -6.30 17.24 9.44
CA LEU A 63 -5.68 18.54 9.18
C LEU A 63 -6.65 19.70 9.45
N ALA A 64 -7.90 19.62 8.97
CA ALA A 64 -8.89 20.67 9.14
C ALA A 64 -9.31 20.84 10.60
N ASN A 65 -9.47 19.76 11.36
CA ASN A 65 -9.76 19.83 12.79
C ASN A 65 -8.58 20.44 13.56
N PHE A 66 -7.35 20.01 13.28
CA PHE A 66 -6.15 20.58 13.86
C PHE A 66 -6.05 22.10 13.57
N SER A 67 -6.31 22.50 12.33
CA SER A 67 -6.27 23.91 11.92
C SER A 67 -7.37 24.74 12.60
N LYS A 68 -8.55 24.17 12.78
CA LYS A 68 -9.63 24.81 13.53
C LYS A 68 -9.30 24.99 15.01
N GLU A 69 -8.76 23.95 15.65
CA GLU A 69 -8.45 23.94 17.09
C GLU A 69 -7.30 24.85 17.43
N ASN A 70 -6.23 24.87 16.62
CA ASN A 70 -5.00 25.59 16.94
C ASN A 70 -4.90 26.99 16.32
N PHE A 71 -5.63 27.26 15.22
CA PHE A 71 -5.53 28.51 14.48
C PHE A 71 -6.91 29.18 14.22
N GLY A 72 -8.01 28.59 14.68
CA GLY A 72 -9.35 29.10 14.44
C GLY A 72 -9.87 28.99 12.99
N ILE A 73 -9.12 28.29 12.11
CA ILE A 73 -9.43 28.16 10.68
C ILE A 73 -10.60 27.22 10.48
N LYS A 74 -11.72 27.74 9.96
CA LYS A 74 -12.96 26.97 9.64
C LYS A 74 -13.12 26.73 8.14
N ASP A 75 -12.43 27.49 7.33
CA ASP A 75 -12.39 27.38 5.88
C ASP A 75 -11.12 26.68 5.43
N ILE A 76 -11.27 25.51 4.82
CA ILE A 76 -10.13 24.70 4.35
C ILE A 76 -9.27 25.49 3.35
N THR A 77 -9.86 26.39 2.57
CA THR A 77 -9.14 27.21 1.60
C THR A 77 -8.12 28.17 2.25
N GLN A 78 -8.24 28.43 3.55
CA GLN A 78 -7.32 29.30 4.32
C GLN A 78 -6.15 28.53 4.94
N ILE A 79 -6.13 27.20 4.84
CA ILE A 79 -5.03 26.40 5.38
C ILE A 79 -3.78 26.63 4.54
N SER A 80 -2.72 27.13 5.16
CA SER A 80 -1.43 27.44 4.54
C SER A 80 -0.42 26.31 4.72
N ALA A 81 0.72 26.40 4.03
CA ALA A 81 1.83 25.46 4.20
C ALA A 81 2.37 25.44 5.64
N SER A 82 2.33 26.59 6.34
CA SER A 82 2.72 26.65 7.76
C SER A 82 1.77 25.90 8.67
N ASN A 83 0.47 25.90 8.39
CA ASN A 83 -0.50 25.08 9.12
C ASN A 83 -0.28 23.58 8.88
N VAL A 84 0.02 23.18 7.64
CA VAL A 84 0.39 21.79 7.30
C VAL A 84 1.66 21.37 8.03
N ARG A 85 2.67 22.23 8.08
CA ARG A 85 3.90 22.01 8.86
C ARG A 85 3.59 21.74 10.32
N ALA A 86 2.88 22.66 10.97
CA ALA A 86 2.53 22.56 12.37
C ALA A 86 1.74 21.27 12.69
N TRP A 87 0.81 20.90 11.79
CA TRP A 87 0.05 19.64 11.89
C TRP A 87 0.95 18.40 11.81
N ILE A 88 1.94 18.37 10.89
CA ILE A 88 2.88 17.26 10.76
C ILE A 88 3.81 17.21 11.99
N GLU A 89 4.34 18.32 12.42
CA GLU A 89 5.26 18.42 13.57
C GLU A 89 4.56 18.09 14.90
N SER A 90 3.25 18.32 15.02
CA SER A 90 2.46 17.88 16.19
C SER A 90 2.37 16.37 16.33
N LYS A 91 2.73 15.62 15.28
CA LYS A 91 2.71 14.16 15.24
C LYS A 91 4.13 13.62 15.38
N GLN A 92 4.33 12.66 16.25
CA GLN A 92 5.61 11.95 16.36
C GLN A 92 5.72 10.88 15.25
N ILE A 93 5.93 11.32 14.01
CA ILE A 93 5.94 10.47 12.83
C ILE A 93 7.30 10.45 12.13
N THR A 94 7.52 9.40 11.32
CA THR A 94 8.70 9.31 10.46
C THR A 94 8.53 10.17 9.22
N TYR A 95 9.66 10.52 8.57
CA TYR A 95 9.63 11.22 7.29
C TYR A 95 8.78 10.49 6.22
N ASN A 96 8.84 9.16 6.15
CA ASN A 96 8.03 8.41 5.19
C ASN A 96 6.53 8.64 5.39
N THR A 97 6.06 8.74 6.63
CA THR A 97 4.65 9.05 6.92
C THR A 97 4.32 10.49 6.54
N ALA A 98 5.16 11.46 6.91
CA ALA A 98 5.01 12.87 6.52
C ALA A 98 4.98 13.02 4.99
N SER A 99 5.89 12.36 4.28
CA SER A 99 5.96 12.33 2.83
C SER A 99 4.68 11.80 2.17
N ASN A 100 4.03 10.80 2.78
CA ASN A 100 2.74 10.31 2.29
C ASN A 100 1.64 11.37 2.44
N TYR A 101 1.55 12.06 3.60
CA TYR A 101 0.62 13.17 3.80
C TYR A 101 0.81 14.27 2.76
N LEU A 102 2.05 14.72 2.57
CA LEU A 102 2.35 15.75 1.56
C LEU A 102 2.00 15.29 0.14
N SER A 103 2.19 14.02 -0.18
CA SER A 103 1.83 13.46 -1.50
C SER A 103 0.32 13.38 -1.70
N GLU A 104 -0.47 13.11 -0.66
CA GLU A 104 -1.93 13.16 -0.73
C GLU A 104 -2.43 14.62 -0.85
N LEU A 105 -1.89 15.54 -0.05
CA LEU A 105 -2.24 16.97 -0.12
C LEU A 105 -1.87 17.60 -1.46
N ASN A 106 -0.75 17.21 -2.08
CA ASN A 106 -0.34 17.71 -3.40
C ASN A 106 -1.37 17.43 -4.50
N LYS A 107 -2.15 16.36 -4.38
CA LYS A 107 -3.21 16.05 -5.37
C LYS A 107 -4.36 17.03 -5.33
N VAL A 108 -4.60 17.63 -4.19
CA VAL A 108 -5.75 18.52 -3.90
C VAL A 108 -5.26 19.93 -3.51
N ALA A 109 -4.02 20.27 -3.84
CA ALA A 109 -3.37 21.51 -3.42
C ALA A 109 -4.11 22.76 -3.88
N GLU A 110 -4.84 22.70 -5.01
CA GLU A 110 -5.64 23.79 -5.56
C GLU A 110 -6.78 24.26 -4.66
N HIS A 111 -7.14 23.46 -3.66
CA HIS A 111 -8.21 23.80 -2.70
C HIS A 111 -7.68 24.48 -1.43
N PHE A 112 -6.40 24.82 -1.36
CA PHE A 112 -5.74 25.35 -0.18
C PHE A 112 -5.01 26.68 -0.47
N SER A 113 -4.61 27.37 0.60
CA SER A 113 -3.81 28.59 0.52
C SER A 113 -2.31 28.31 0.51
N PHE A 114 -1.87 27.34 -0.29
CA PHE A 114 -0.44 27.08 -0.49
C PHE A 114 -0.13 26.70 -1.93
N SER A 115 1.06 27.09 -2.37
CA SER A 115 1.59 26.73 -3.69
C SER A 115 2.26 25.34 -3.68
N LYS A 116 2.49 24.80 -4.87
CA LYS A 116 3.27 23.55 -5.05
C LYS A 116 4.72 23.76 -4.64
N GLU A 117 5.26 24.93 -4.85
CA GLU A 117 6.63 25.35 -4.48
C GLU A 117 6.78 25.35 -2.96
N GLU A 118 5.82 25.91 -2.22
CA GLU A 118 5.80 25.87 -0.75
C GLU A 118 5.71 24.43 -0.22
N MET A 119 4.89 23.58 -0.84
CA MET A 119 4.80 22.17 -0.46
C MET A 119 6.07 21.39 -0.76
N LYS A 120 6.78 21.73 -1.85
CA LYS A 120 8.10 21.15 -2.16
C LYS A 120 9.14 21.57 -1.13
N ALA A 121 9.21 22.86 -0.82
CA ALA A 121 10.12 23.40 0.21
C ALA A 121 9.84 22.79 1.59
N LEU A 122 8.56 22.66 1.97
CA LEU A 122 8.15 22.00 3.20
C LEU A 122 8.61 20.51 3.23
N ARG A 123 8.52 19.82 2.10
CA ARG A 123 8.97 18.43 2.00
C ARG A 123 10.47 18.30 2.22
N GLU A 124 11.27 19.18 1.63
CA GLU A 124 12.73 19.19 1.78
C GLU A 124 13.14 19.49 3.23
N ASP A 125 12.49 20.46 3.86
CA ASP A 125 12.73 20.79 5.27
C ASP A 125 12.37 19.62 6.21
N LEU A 126 11.21 19.01 6.03
CA LEU A 126 10.81 17.84 6.82
C LEU A 126 11.72 16.64 6.59
N LYS A 127 12.28 16.49 5.38
CA LYS A 127 13.28 15.45 5.09
C LYS A 127 14.57 15.65 5.86
N ALA A 128 14.98 16.90 6.08
CA ALA A 128 16.16 17.23 6.88
C ALA A 128 15.91 17.02 8.39
N LYS A 129 14.70 17.25 8.87
CA LYS A 129 14.34 17.22 10.29
C LYS A 129 13.87 15.85 10.80
N LEU A 130 13.10 15.14 9.99
CA LEU A 130 12.49 13.87 10.39
C LEU A 130 13.35 12.70 9.95
N THR A 131 13.65 11.81 10.88
CA THR A 131 14.37 10.58 10.58
C THR A 131 13.42 9.45 10.19
N ASN A 132 13.86 8.58 9.32
CA ASN A 132 13.26 7.28 9.15
C ASN A 132 13.93 6.30 10.10
N LYS A 133 13.14 5.50 10.82
CA LYS A 133 13.72 4.34 11.52
C LYS A 133 14.36 3.44 10.47
N THR A 134 15.60 3.01 10.70
CA THR A 134 16.20 1.95 9.88
C THR A 134 15.27 0.73 9.98
N PRO A 135 14.70 0.25 8.88
CA PRO A 135 13.81 -0.88 8.97
C PRO A 135 14.61 -2.11 9.38
N GLU A 136 14.22 -2.73 10.48
CA GLU A 136 14.62 -4.10 10.78
C GLU A 136 14.10 -5.03 9.67
N THR A 137 14.78 -6.18 9.50
CA THR A 137 14.25 -7.20 8.58
C THR A 137 12.81 -7.55 8.94
N ARG A 138 11.98 -7.64 7.92
CA ARG A 138 10.59 -8.10 8.08
C ARG A 138 10.45 -9.60 7.86
N ALA A 139 11.51 -10.24 7.39
CA ALA A 139 11.52 -11.66 7.10
C ALA A 139 11.35 -12.50 8.37
N TYR A 140 10.63 -13.58 8.23
CA TYR A 140 10.48 -14.60 9.26
C TYR A 140 11.49 -15.73 9.04
N LYS A 141 11.91 -16.34 10.12
CA LYS A 141 12.79 -17.54 10.11
C LYS A 141 11.96 -18.80 10.27
N GLN A 142 12.46 -19.92 9.75
CA GLN A 142 11.91 -21.26 9.97
C GLN A 142 10.41 -21.37 9.64
N LEU A 143 9.97 -20.75 8.53
CA LEU A 143 8.57 -20.80 8.08
C LEU A 143 8.12 -22.22 7.75
N GLU A 144 9.03 -23.14 7.47
CA GLU A 144 8.75 -24.57 7.25
C GLU A 144 8.18 -25.29 8.48
N LYS A 145 8.42 -24.74 9.68
CA LYS A 145 7.87 -25.25 10.95
C LYS A 145 6.50 -24.68 11.30
N ILE A 146 6.03 -23.70 10.54
CA ILE A 146 4.73 -23.06 10.78
C ILE A 146 3.65 -23.85 10.07
N THR A 147 2.60 -24.24 10.80
CA THR A 147 1.41 -24.87 10.25
C THR A 147 0.18 -24.06 10.67
N LEU A 148 -0.66 -23.71 9.69
CA LEU A 148 -1.90 -22.99 9.88
C LEU A 148 -3.10 -23.94 9.75
N ARG A 149 -4.32 -23.43 9.96
CA ARG A 149 -5.54 -24.16 9.64
C ARG A 149 -5.61 -24.44 8.14
N GLU A 150 -6.33 -25.49 7.75
CA GLU A 150 -6.35 -26.06 6.40
C GLU A 150 -6.49 -25.00 5.28
N ASN A 151 -7.55 -24.19 5.28
CA ASN A 151 -7.74 -23.14 4.27
C ASN A 151 -6.67 -22.05 4.32
N SER A 152 -6.22 -21.66 5.52
CA SER A 152 -5.15 -20.68 5.73
C SER A 152 -3.80 -21.26 5.32
N GLN A 153 -3.62 -22.57 5.43
CA GLN A 153 -2.38 -23.27 5.07
C GLN A 153 -2.05 -23.13 3.58
N VAL A 154 -3.06 -23.30 2.71
CA VAL A 154 -2.89 -23.13 1.26
C VAL A 154 -2.41 -21.70 0.92
N ALA A 155 -3.05 -20.67 1.49
CA ALA A 155 -2.63 -19.29 1.29
C ALA A 155 -1.21 -19.04 1.82
N PHE A 156 -0.84 -19.67 2.93
CA PHE A 156 0.48 -19.59 3.52
C PHE A 156 1.54 -20.25 2.62
N GLU A 157 1.30 -21.45 2.11
CA GLU A 157 2.20 -22.15 1.18
C GLU A 157 2.41 -21.33 -0.09
N LEU A 158 1.34 -20.71 -0.66
CA LEU A 158 1.43 -19.81 -1.81
C LEU A 158 2.30 -18.59 -1.54
N GLN A 159 2.24 -18.02 -0.34
CA GLN A 159 3.10 -16.89 0.01
C GLN A 159 4.54 -17.32 0.31
N ARG A 160 4.73 -18.45 1.03
CA ARG A 160 6.02 -18.95 1.47
C ARG A 160 6.87 -19.47 0.30
N ASP A 161 6.25 -20.26 -0.59
CA ASP A 161 6.97 -21.02 -1.61
C ASP A 161 6.98 -20.33 -2.98
N TYR A 162 6.05 -19.38 -3.20
CA TYR A 162 5.91 -18.67 -4.48
C TYR A 162 5.94 -17.15 -4.34
N GLY A 163 6.09 -16.64 -3.12
CA GLY A 163 6.19 -15.22 -2.85
C GLY A 163 4.94 -14.40 -3.21
N LEU A 164 3.75 -15.00 -3.29
CA LEU A 164 2.54 -14.29 -3.68
C LEU A 164 2.16 -13.21 -2.65
N ARG A 165 1.55 -12.11 -3.14
CA ARG A 165 0.91 -11.14 -2.24
C ARG A 165 -0.38 -11.72 -1.67
N ILE A 166 -0.77 -11.31 -0.47
CA ILE A 166 -1.95 -11.81 0.23
C ILE A 166 -3.20 -11.86 -0.67
N ASN A 167 -3.42 -10.84 -1.50
CA ASN A 167 -4.60 -10.81 -2.39
C ASN A 167 -4.61 -11.95 -3.40
N ALA A 168 -3.45 -12.28 -3.97
CA ALA A 168 -3.32 -13.36 -4.95
C ALA A 168 -3.33 -14.74 -4.27
N ALA A 169 -2.83 -14.82 -3.02
CA ALA A 169 -2.77 -16.06 -2.27
C ALA A 169 -4.10 -16.45 -1.60
N THR A 170 -5.00 -15.50 -1.36
CA THR A 170 -6.25 -15.73 -0.61
C THR A 170 -7.52 -15.70 -1.45
N ASN A 171 -7.41 -15.47 -2.75
CA ASN A 171 -8.58 -15.38 -3.63
C ASN A 171 -8.22 -15.83 -5.05
N ILE A 172 -8.62 -17.03 -5.41
CA ILE A 172 -8.31 -17.67 -6.69
C ILE A 172 -9.60 -18.20 -7.30
N ASN A 173 -9.96 -17.73 -8.48
CA ASN A 173 -10.99 -18.33 -9.30
C ASN A 173 -10.38 -19.48 -10.09
N ILE A 174 -10.82 -20.70 -9.83
CA ILE A 174 -10.22 -21.93 -10.40
C ILE A 174 -10.26 -21.91 -11.93
N GLU A 175 -11.41 -21.70 -12.52
CA GLU A 175 -11.59 -21.72 -13.97
C GLU A 175 -10.72 -20.69 -14.71
N LYS A 176 -10.62 -19.47 -14.12
CA LYS A 176 -9.97 -18.34 -14.78
C LYS A 176 -8.47 -18.26 -14.51
N GLN A 177 -8.03 -18.80 -13.39
CA GLN A 177 -6.71 -18.54 -12.86
C GLN A 177 -5.83 -19.76 -12.68
N LEU A 178 -6.40 -20.99 -12.59
CA LEU A 178 -5.62 -22.21 -12.40
C LEU A 178 -5.81 -23.15 -13.60
N LYS A 179 -4.81 -23.19 -14.48
CA LYS A 179 -4.75 -24.09 -15.63
C LYS A 179 -3.72 -25.16 -15.36
N ASP A 180 -4.16 -26.39 -15.26
CA ASP A 180 -3.33 -27.51 -14.78
C ASP A 180 -2.69 -27.15 -13.44
N ASN A 181 -1.38 -26.90 -13.42
CA ASN A 181 -0.63 -26.46 -12.25
C ASN A 181 -0.19 -24.99 -12.35
N THR A 182 -0.53 -24.29 -13.42
CA THR A 182 -0.12 -22.90 -13.63
C THR A 182 -1.15 -21.94 -13.05
N LEU A 183 -0.76 -21.19 -12.03
CA LEU A 183 -1.58 -20.12 -11.44
C LEU A 183 -1.31 -18.79 -12.15
N ILE A 184 -2.33 -18.24 -12.79
CA ILE A 184 -2.32 -16.93 -13.43
C ILE A 184 -2.98 -15.91 -12.50
N TYR A 185 -2.30 -14.82 -12.17
CA TYR A 185 -2.81 -13.82 -11.23
C TYR A 185 -2.41 -12.39 -11.62
N ARG A 186 -3.07 -11.41 -11.00
CA ARG A 186 -2.75 -10.00 -11.19
C ARG A 186 -1.89 -9.47 -10.06
N GLU A 187 -0.76 -8.89 -10.44
CA GLU A 187 0.11 -8.13 -9.55
C GLU A 187 -0.49 -6.76 -9.20
N LYS A 188 0.11 -6.10 -8.19
CA LYS A 188 -0.19 -4.69 -7.90
C LYS A 188 0.03 -3.84 -9.15
N GLY A 189 -1.01 -3.10 -9.55
CA GLY A 189 -0.98 -2.31 -10.81
C GLY A 189 -1.58 -3.03 -12.01
N GLY A 190 -2.14 -4.26 -11.84
CA GLY A 190 -2.91 -4.97 -12.87
C GLY A 190 -2.07 -5.81 -13.83
N LYS A 191 -0.74 -5.83 -13.71
CA LYS A 191 0.14 -6.68 -14.53
C LYS A 191 -0.21 -8.16 -14.30
N LEU A 192 -0.37 -8.92 -15.37
CA LEU A 192 -0.52 -10.38 -15.32
C LEU A 192 0.83 -11.02 -15.02
N SER A 193 0.81 -12.01 -14.16
CA SER A 193 1.94 -12.86 -13.79
C SER A 193 1.45 -14.31 -13.66
N GLN A 194 2.36 -15.25 -13.74
CA GLN A 194 2.06 -16.66 -13.59
C GLN A 194 3.11 -17.36 -12.73
N LYS A 195 2.71 -18.46 -12.10
CA LYS A 195 3.55 -19.36 -11.31
C LYS A 195 3.19 -20.79 -11.63
N GLU A 196 4.19 -21.60 -11.91
CA GLU A 196 4.04 -23.04 -11.96
C GLU A 196 4.04 -23.57 -10.52
N LEU A 197 2.93 -24.15 -10.09
CA LEU A 197 2.74 -24.67 -8.75
C LEU A 197 3.14 -26.16 -8.69
N ASN A 198 3.57 -26.58 -7.52
CA ASN A 198 3.65 -28.00 -7.24
C ASN A 198 2.27 -28.65 -7.42
N PRO A 199 2.14 -29.81 -8.10
CA PRO A 199 0.85 -30.48 -8.35
C PRO A 199 0.01 -30.69 -7.08
N THR A 200 0.67 -31.05 -5.98
CA THR A 200 -0.03 -31.24 -4.69
C THR A 200 -0.66 -29.95 -4.19
N LEU A 201 0.04 -28.78 -4.33
CA LEU A 201 -0.54 -27.51 -3.92
C LEU A 201 -1.66 -27.06 -4.86
N ALA A 202 -1.52 -27.29 -6.18
CA ALA A 202 -2.58 -27.02 -7.14
C ALA A 202 -3.84 -27.85 -6.82
N GLN A 203 -3.66 -29.11 -6.43
CA GLN A 203 -4.77 -29.98 -6.01
C GLN A 203 -5.40 -29.49 -4.70
N LYS A 204 -4.62 -29.11 -3.69
CA LYS A 204 -5.14 -28.54 -2.44
C LYS A 204 -5.97 -27.26 -2.68
N ILE A 205 -5.59 -26.41 -3.65
CA ILE A 205 -6.37 -25.23 -4.01
C ILE A 205 -7.75 -25.65 -4.53
N LYS A 206 -7.83 -26.69 -5.39
CA LYS A 206 -9.08 -27.21 -5.94
C LYS A 206 -9.95 -27.83 -4.85
N GLU A 207 -9.39 -28.61 -3.95
CA GLU A 207 -10.08 -29.28 -2.84
C GLU A 207 -10.66 -28.30 -1.81
N ASN A 208 -9.98 -27.17 -1.59
CA ASN A 208 -10.43 -26.12 -0.69
C ASN A 208 -11.31 -25.06 -1.38
N ALA A 209 -11.64 -25.23 -2.66
CA ALA A 209 -12.51 -24.31 -3.38
C ALA A 209 -13.99 -24.64 -3.16
N VAL A 210 -14.79 -23.60 -3.00
CA VAL A 210 -16.26 -23.68 -2.96
C VAL A 210 -16.78 -22.91 -4.17
N ASP A 211 -17.70 -23.47 -4.91
CA ASP A 211 -18.29 -22.89 -6.13
C ASP A 211 -17.22 -22.37 -7.13
N GLY A 212 -16.18 -23.20 -7.35
CA GLY A 212 -15.09 -22.88 -8.27
C GLY A 212 -14.16 -21.75 -7.78
N LYS A 213 -14.21 -21.40 -6.50
CA LYS A 213 -13.42 -20.32 -5.94
C LYS A 213 -12.74 -20.74 -4.62
N TYR A 214 -11.42 -20.66 -4.59
CA TYR A 214 -10.66 -20.71 -3.34
C TYR A 214 -10.65 -19.31 -2.72
N GLU A 215 -11.23 -19.16 -1.54
CA GLU A 215 -11.28 -17.89 -0.83
C GLU A 215 -11.03 -18.05 0.67
N VAL A 216 -10.10 -17.26 1.20
CA VAL A 216 -9.82 -17.14 2.62
C VAL A 216 -9.98 -15.70 3.08
N ASN A 217 -10.71 -15.49 4.16
CA ASN A 217 -10.83 -14.17 4.76
C ASN A 217 -9.44 -13.69 5.23
N LYS A 218 -8.96 -12.59 4.65
CA LYS A 218 -7.61 -12.04 4.89
C LYS A 218 -7.36 -11.69 6.36
N ARG A 219 -8.40 -11.24 7.08
CA ARG A 219 -8.28 -10.88 8.50
C ARG A 219 -8.11 -12.14 9.34
N THR A 220 -8.85 -13.20 9.03
CA THR A 220 -8.72 -14.51 9.68
C THR A 220 -7.35 -15.09 9.41
N TYR A 221 -6.92 -15.14 8.15
CA TYR A 221 -5.59 -15.59 7.75
C TYR A 221 -4.48 -14.82 8.48
N SER A 222 -4.54 -13.48 8.49
CA SER A 222 -3.54 -12.65 9.17
C SER A 222 -3.47 -12.94 10.67
N ARG A 223 -4.61 -13.19 11.32
CA ARG A 223 -4.69 -13.52 12.75
C ARG A 223 -4.12 -14.90 13.05
N ASP A 224 -4.44 -15.90 12.21
CA ASP A 224 -3.90 -17.26 12.36
C ASP A 224 -2.38 -17.25 12.19
N LEU A 225 -1.87 -16.54 11.18
CA LEU A 225 -0.45 -16.36 10.95
C LEU A 225 0.22 -15.62 12.13
N GLN A 226 -0.37 -14.52 12.59
CA GLN A 226 0.17 -13.76 13.73
C GLN A 226 0.36 -14.68 14.94
N LYS A 227 -0.68 -15.42 15.31
CA LYS A 227 -0.64 -16.36 16.43
C LYS A 227 0.53 -17.34 16.30
N LYS A 228 0.70 -17.95 15.12
CA LYS A 228 1.76 -18.96 14.88
C LYS A 228 3.16 -18.36 14.84
N ILE A 229 3.34 -17.17 14.32
CA ILE A 229 4.60 -16.45 14.33
C ILE A 229 5.00 -16.09 15.78
N GLU A 230 4.05 -15.56 16.57
CA GLU A 230 4.31 -15.22 17.97
C GLU A 230 4.57 -16.47 18.84
N GLU A 231 3.86 -17.59 18.61
CA GLU A 231 4.14 -18.89 19.23
C GLU A 231 5.54 -19.41 18.91
N SER A 232 6.10 -19.05 17.74
CA SER A 232 7.48 -19.39 17.38
C SER A 232 8.56 -18.45 17.98
N GLY A 233 8.15 -17.51 18.84
CA GLY A 233 9.03 -16.54 19.49
C GLY A 233 9.45 -15.37 18.58
N GLN A 234 8.81 -15.19 17.42
CA GLN A 234 9.13 -14.13 16.47
C GLN A 234 8.14 -12.99 16.56
N LYS A 235 8.62 -11.76 16.33
CA LYS A 235 7.75 -10.59 16.21
C LYS A 235 6.93 -10.65 14.92
N TYR A 236 5.61 -10.42 15.01
CA TYR A 236 4.77 -10.37 13.83
C TYR A 236 4.96 -9.08 13.02
N ASN A 237 5.35 -9.22 11.77
CA ASN A 237 5.63 -8.15 10.80
C ASN A 237 4.60 -8.08 9.66
N GLY A 238 3.43 -8.71 9.85
CA GLY A 238 2.37 -8.81 8.84
C GLY A 238 2.62 -9.93 7.82
N THR A 239 1.62 -10.25 7.03
CA THR A 239 1.70 -11.29 5.98
C THR A 239 2.78 -10.99 4.93
N HIS A 240 3.15 -9.71 4.78
CA HIS A 240 4.21 -9.31 3.86
C HIS A 240 5.60 -9.79 4.30
N GLY A 241 5.79 -10.08 5.59
CA GLY A 241 7.00 -10.69 6.13
C GLY A 241 7.33 -12.04 5.47
N ILE A 242 6.32 -12.86 5.16
CA ILE A 242 6.52 -14.13 4.43
C ILE A 242 7.15 -13.88 3.05
N ARG A 243 6.70 -12.85 2.34
CA ARG A 243 7.24 -12.48 1.03
C ARG A 243 8.68 -11.92 1.15
N HIS A 244 9.04 -11.29 2.29
CA HIS A 244 10.44 -10.95 2.58
C HIS A 244 11.28 -12.19 2.76
N SER A 245 10.79 -13.19 3.51
CA SER A 245 11.50 -14.48 3.67
C SER A 245 11.69 -15.20 2.34
N TYR A 246 10.67 -15.21 1.49
CA TYR A 246 10.77 -15.77 0.14
C TYR A 246 11.87 -15.09 -0.68
N ALA A 247 11.90 -13.76 -0.71
CA ALA A 247 12.89 -13.00 -1.47
C ALA A 247 14.33 -13.25 -0.95
N GLN A 248 14.51 -13.32 0.38
CA GLN A 248 15.81 -13.61 0.98
C GLN A 248 16.28 -15.03 0.66
N LYS A 249 15.39 -16.01 0.73
CA LYS A 249 15.69 -17.40 0.34
C LYS A 249 16.08 -17.52 -1.15
N MET A 250 15.35 -16.80 -2.03
CA MET A 250 15.68 -16.79 -3.46
C MET A 250 17.09 -16.24 -3.73
N LEU A 251 17.55 -15.24 -2.96
CA LEU A 251 18.89 -14.67 -3.11
C LEU A 251 20.03 -15.61 -2.77
N GLU A 252 19.76 -16.69 -2.04
CA GLU A 252 20.79 -17.72 -1.77
C GLU A 252 21.28 -18.41 -3.06
N THR A 253 20.42 -18.42 -4.11
CA THR A 253 20.67 -19.15 -5.37
C THR A 253 20.48 -18.32 -6.63
N HIS A 254 19.87 -17.12 -6.53
CA HIS A 254 19.52 -16.28 -7.67
C HIS A 254 20.08 -14.87 -7.52
N SER A 255 20.36 -14.21 -8.65
CA SER A 255 20.75 -12.80 -8.66
C SER A 255 19.58 -11.89 -8.22
N LYS A 256 19.90 -10.69 -7.75
CA LYS A 256 18.90 -9.66 -7.42
C LYS A 256 17.95 -9.35 -8.58
N ALA A 257 18.45 -9.38 -9.82
CA ALA A 257 17.65 -9.12 -11.03
C ALA A 257 16.61 -10.23 -11.24
N GLU A 258 16.99 -11.49 -11.11
CA GLU A 258 16.09 -12.66 -11.17
C GLU A 258 15.05 -12.62 -10.05
N VAL A 259 15.47 -12.34 -8.81
CA VAL A 259 14.53 -12.16 -7.69
C VAL A 259 13.56 -11.03 -7.94
N SER A 260 14.01 -9.89 -8.50
CA SER A 260 13.14 -8.77 -8.86
C SER A 260 12.10 -9.15 -9.91
N GLN A 261 12.50 -9.89 -10.93
CA GLN A 261 11.61 -10.41 -11.97
C GLN A 261 10.61 -11.41 -11.39
N GLU A 262 11.08 -12.37 -10.61
CA GLU A 262 10.28 -13.40 -9.95
C GLU A 262 9.24 -12.82 -8.99
N MET A 263 9.61 -11.78 -8.28
CA MET A 263 8.73 -11.00 -7.41
C MET A 263 7.77 -10.06 -8.16
N GLY A 264 7.88 -9.96 -9.48
CA GLY A 264 7.04 -9.07 -10.30
C GLY A 264 7.26 -7.58 -10.00
N HIS A 265 8.46 -7.18 -9.61
CA HIS A 265 8.77 -5.78 -9.37
C HIS A 265 8.96 -5.04 -10.69
N SER A 266 8.34 -3.85 -10.80
CA SER A 266 8.49 -2.98 -11.97
C SER A 266 9.81 -2.20 -11.98
N ARG A 267 10.49 -2.14 -10.83
CA ARG A 267 11.78 -1.45 -10.62
C ARG A 267 12.66 -2.30 -9.70
N PRO A 268 13.92 -2.57 -10.07
CA PRO A 268 14.84 -3.40 -9.27
C PRO A 268 15.07 -2.88 -7.85
N GLU A 269 15.05 -1.55 -7.65
CA GLU A 269 15.26 -0.90 -6.35
C GLU A 269 14.20 -1.28 -5.31
N ILE A 270 13.00 -1.71 -5.77
CA ILE A 270 11.96 -2.22 -4.85
C ILE A 270 12.46 -3.49 -4.15
N THR A 271 13.28 -4.30 -4.84
CA THR A 271 13.82 -5.53 -4.28
C THR A 271 14.75 -5.25 -3.11
N ASP A 272 15.47 -4.12 -3.07
CA ASP A 272 16.34 -3.73 -1.94
C ASP A 272 15.58 -3.62 -0.61
N THR A 273 14.31 -3.32 -0.66
CA THR A 273 13.49 -3.26 0.56
C THR A 273 13.20 -4.63 1.17
N TYR A 274 13.34 -5.70 0.40
CA TYR A 274 13.15 -7.09 0.84
C TYR A 274 14.44 -7.73 1.33
N LEU A 275 15.59 -7.13 1.03
CA LEU A 275 16.92 -7.66 1.31
C LEU A 275 17.52 -7.18 2.63
N ARG A 276 16.72 -6.44 3.40
CA ARG A 276 17.14 -5.88 4.69
C ARG A 276 16.81 -6.78 5.84
#